data_28fafc14b5d7c74600e0b8be2e332e0f
#
_entry.id   28fafc14b5d7c74600e0b8be2e332e0f
#
_cell.length_a   1.000
_cell.length_b   1.000
_cell.length_c   1.000
_cell.angle_alpha   90.00
_cell.angle_beta   90.00
_cell.angle_gamma   90.00
#
_symmetry.space_group_name_H-M   'P 1'
#
loop_
_entity.id
_entity.type
_entity.pdbx_description
1 polymer ?
#
loop_
_entity_poly.entity_id
_entity_poly.type
_entity_poly.pdbx_seq_one_letter_code
_entity_poly.pdbx_strand_id
1 'polypeptide(L)'
;MFRFTSIKDYHAALIAAHTTCTQAVKYYLDQITVQENLNAYLEIFSKEALEQAAILDAERNQGKRVGKLHGVVIGIKDVLSYKGHKLSAASKILENYTAVYTATAIQKLVDEGAIIIGRQNCDEFAMGSSNENSAYGPVKNAIDSSKVPGGSSGGSAVSVQANLSMISIGSDTGGSVRQPADFCGVVGLKPSYGRISRYGLIAYASSFDQIGIFSKTIDDAVLVLEVMAGEDEFDSTVSSKPVPAYSKLIESKLIESKEIEITASPKRIAYFKETLFHPGLDPEIKTKIESYLKDLTAKGYIVEAIDFSLLSYLVPTYYVLTAAEASSNLSRFDGIKFGHRTKESIADLNELYKKTRTEGFGEEVQRRILLGSFVLSAGYFDAYFTKAQQVRQKLVDLTSTVFSKYDLILSPTVPTTAFGLGENNHSATEMFLADIYTVYANLVGIPAISIPLFTHSNGMPFGLQVMSASFNEVGLLSFSKEQMLNKV
;
A
#
# COMPACT_ATOMS: atom_id res chain seq x y z
N MET A 1 -18.94 -21.39 -11.36
CA MET A 1 -17.56 -20.88 -11.38
C MET A 1 -17.51 -19.75 -10.35
N PHE A 2 -16.62 -19.83 -9.33
CA PHE A 2 -16.46 -18.78 -8.32
C PHE A 2 -15.88 -17.52 -8.98
N ARG A 3 -16.65 -16.46 -9.15
CA ARG A 3 -16.23 -15.19 -9.76
C ARG A 3 -16.99 -14.03 -9.11
N PHE A 4 -16.57 -13.63 -7.92
CA PHE A 4 -17.11 -12.45 -7.26
C PHE A 4 -16.12 -11.29 -7.43
N THR A 5 -16.64 -10.13 -7.81
CA THR A 5 -15.85 -8.92 -8.00
C THR A 5 -15.82 -8.05 -6.75
N SER A 6 -16.74 -8.32 -5.81
CA SER A 6 -16.85 -7.58 -4.55
C SER A 6 -17.19 -8.50 -3.37
N ILE A 7 -16.86 -8.06 -2.16
CA ILE A 7 -17.24 -8.71 -0.89
C ILE A 7 -18.77 -8.76 -0.79
N LYS A 8 -19.46 -7.70 -1.20
CA LYS A 8 -20.93 -7.62 -1.17
C LYS A 8 -21.57 -8.74 -2.02
N ASP A 9 -21.10 -8.95 -3.24
CA ASP A 9 -21.63 -10.00 -4.13
C ASP A 9 -21.32 -11.38 -3.59
N TYR A 10 -20.13 -11.58 -3.04
CA TYR A 10 -19.73 -12.81 -2.39
C TYR A 10 -20.62 -13.12 -1.18
N HIS A 11 -20.86 -12.16 -0.30
CA HIS A 11 -21.73 -12.32 0.86
C HIS A 11 -23.19 -12.60 0.46
N ALA A 12 -23.69 -11.93 -0.58
CA ALA A 12 -25.01 -12.22 -1.11
C ALA A 12 -25.13 -13.68 -1.61
N ALA A 13 -24.09 -14.17 -2.28
CA ALA A 13 -24.05 -15.58 -2.73
C ALA A 13 -23.91 -16.58 -1.56
N LEU A 14 -23.17 -16.22 -0.50
CA LEU A 14 -23.10 -17.01 0.74
C LEU A 14 -24.49 -17.11 1.40
N ILE A 15 -25.22 -16.00 1.53
CA ILE A 15 -26.56 -15.94 2.12
C ILE A 15 -27.53 -16.79 1.30
N ALA A 16 -27.46 -16.72 -0.03
CA ALA A 16 -28.30 -17.52 -0.94
C ALA A 16 -27.85 -18.97 -1.07
N ALA A 17 -26.84 -19.42 -0.31
CA ALA A 17 -26.26 -20.76 -0.39
C ALA A 17 -25.75 -21.16 -1.80
N HIS A 18 -25.43 -20.18 -2.64
CA HIS A 18 -24.87 -20.41 -3.97
C HIS A 18 -23.36 -20.72 -3.92
N THR A 19 -22.71 -20.45 -2.80
CA THR A 19 -21.30 -20.74 -2.53
C THR A 19 -21.05 -20.97 -1.04
N THR A 20 -19.82 -21.42 -0.70
CA THR A 20 -19.34 -21.60 0.68
C THR A 20 -17.98 -20.96 0.85
N CYS A 21 -17.55 -20.72 2.10
CA CYS A 21 -16.20 -20.25 2.41
C CYS A 21 -15.14 -21.25 1.93
N THR A 22 -15.42 -22.55 2.09
CA THR A 22 -14.56 -23.63 1.61
C THR A 22 -14.38 -23.60 0.09
N GLN A 23 -15.45 -23.32 -0.67
CA GLN A 23 -15.35 -23.18 -2.13
C GLN A 23 -14.56 -21.95 -2.54
N ALA A 24 -14.70 -20.85 -1.80
CA ALA A 24 -13.90 -19.64 -2.03
C ALA A 24 -12.41 -19.89 -1.85
N VAL A 25 -12.02 -20.50 -0.72
CA VAL A 25 -10.61 -20.81 -0.44
C VAL A 25 -10.04 -21.76 -1.50
N LYS A 26 -10.77 -22.85 -1.86
CA LYS A 26 -10.32 -23.77 -2.92
C LYS A 26 -10.06 -23.03 -4.23
N TYR A 27 -11.00 -22.18 -4.65
CA TYR A 27 -10.83 -21.38 -5.86
C TYR A 27 -9.54 -20.56 -5.85
N TYR A 28 -9.28 -19.81 -4.76
CA TYR A 28 -8.07 -18.99 -4.70
C TYR A 28 -6.79 -19.83 -4.61
N LEU A 29 -6.78 -20.95 -3.92
CA LEU A 29 -5.64 -21.88 -3.90
C LEU A 29 -5.34 -22.43 -5.30
N ASP A 30 -6.37 -22.82 -6.05
CA ASP A 30 -6.22 -23.26 -7.44
C ASP A 30 -5.66 -22.14 -8.34
N GLN A 31 -6.16 -20.90 -8.19
CA GLN A 31 -5.63 -19.75 -8.95
C GLN A 31 -4.16 -19.45 -8.61
N ILE A 32 -3.76 -19.54 -7.35
CA ILE A 32 -2.36 -19.35 -6.94
C ILE A 32 -1.47 -20.42 -7.57
N THR A 33 -1.92 -21.67 -7.57
CA THR A 33 -1.17 -22.79 -8.19
C THR A 33 -1.00 -22.61 -9.70
N VAL A 34 -2.08 -22.24 -10.41
CA VAL A 34 -2.05 -22.04 -11.87
C VAL A 34 -1.16 -20.88 -12.27
N GLN A 35 -1.04 -19.86 -11.42
CA GLN A 35 -0.30 -18.62 -11.69
C GLN A 35 0.94 -18.46 -10.79
N GLU A 36 1.54 -19.56 -10.34
CA GLU A 36 2.74 -19.54 -9.49
C GLU A 36 3.93 -18.79 -10.11
N ASN A 37 3.99 -18.77 -11.47
CA ASN A 37 5.02 -18.06 -12.24
C ASN A 37 5.02 -16.54 -12.03
N LEU A 38 3.95 -15.95 -11.47
CA LEU A 38 3.89 -14.54 -11.10
C LEU A 38 4.73 -14.24 -9.85
N ASN A 39 5.11 -15.24 -9.08
CA ASN A 39 5.90 -15.15 -7.84
C ASN A 39 5.30 -14.19 -6.80
N ALA A 40 3.96 -14.12 -6.74
CA ALA A 40 3.25 -13.20 -5.86
C ALA A 40 3.21 -13.67 -4.40
N TYR A 41 3.38 -14.97 -4.13
CA TYR A 41 3.35 -15.54 -2.78
C TYR A 41 4.67 -16.22 -2.42
N LEU A 42 5.10 -16.04 -1.16
CA LEU A 42 6.27 -16.71 -0.57
C LEU A 42 5.87 -17.93 0.28
N GLU A 43 4.65 -17.91 0.80
CA GLU A 43 4.10 -19.02 1.60
C GLU A 43 2.58 -19.05 1.45
N ILE A 44 2.00 -20.23 1.32
CA ILE A 44 0.56 -20.44 1.17
C ILE A 44 0.07 -21.25 2.37
N PHE A 45 -0.96 -20.78 3.04
CA PHE A 45 -1.52 -21.36 4.27
C PHE A 45 -2.67 -22.32 3.95
N SER A 46 -2.50 -23.21 2.95
CA SER A 46 -3.57 -24.03 2.36
C SER A 46 -4.37 -24.81 3.38
N LYS A 47 -3.69 -25.51 4.31
CA LYS A 47 -4.36 -26.35 5.33
C LYS A 47 -5.18 -25.49 6.29
N GLU A 48 -4.55 -24.48 6.88
CA GLU A 48 -5.18 -23.58 7.85
C GLU A 48 -6.35 -22.82 7.24
N ALA A 49 -6.20 -22.29 6.01
CA ALA A 49 -7.24 -21.56 5.31
C ALA A 49 -8.47 -22.45 5.03
N LEU A 50 -8.26 -23.73 4.67
CA LEU A 50 -9.37 -24.69 4.46
C LEU A 50 -10.04 -25.09 5.77
N GLU A 51 -9.28 -25.30 6.85
CA GLU A 51 -9.81 -25.59 8.19
C GLU A 51 -10.65 -24.41 8.70
N GLN A 52 -10.13 -23.18 8.59
CA GLN A 52 -10.86 -21.98 8.97
C GLN A 52 -12.15 -21.79 8.14
N ALA A 53 -12.07 -22.02 6.83
CA ALA A 53 -13.24 -21.94 5.96
C ALA A 53 -14.34 -22.94 6.35
N ALA A 54 -13.96 -24.16 6.70
CA ALA A 54 -14.92 -25.18 7.14
C ALA A 54 -15.58 -24.81 8.50
N ILE A 55 -14.81 -24.21 9.42
CA ILE A 55 -15.34 -23.69 10.70
C ILE A 55 -16.37 -22.59 10.43
N LEU A 56 -16.04 -21.61 9.59
CA LEU A 56 -16.93 -20.50 9.25
C LEU A 56 -18.21 -20.98 8.55
N ASP A 57 -18.10 -21.95 7.64
CA ASP A 57 -19.28 -22.57 7.00
C ASP A 57 -20.16 -23.27 8.03
N ALA A 58 -19.60 -24.01 8.99
CA ALA A 58 -20.32 -24.67 10.05
C ALA A 58 -21.04 -23.68 11.00
N GLU A 59 -20.35 -22.60 11.40
CA GLU A 59 -20.91 -21.56 12.24
C GLU A 59 -22.09 -20.84 11.59
N ARG A 60 -21.96 -20.49 10.32
CA ARG A 60 -23.07 -19.92 9.54
C ARG A 60 -24.26 -20.86 9.47
N ASN A 61 -24.04 -22.16 9.20
CA ASN A 61 -25.11 -23.16 9.13
C ASN A 61 -25.82 -23.37 10.48
N GLN A 62 -25.13 -23.08 11.59
CA GLN A 62 -25.69 -23.07 12.95
C GLN A 62 -26.43 -21.77 13.30
N GLY A 63 -26.50 -20.80 12.39
CA GLY A 63 -27.12 -19.49 12.62
C GLY A 63 -26.34 -18.58 13.59
N LYS A 64 -25.06 -18.84 13.82
CA LYS A 64 -24.21 -17.95 14.62
C LYS A 64 -24.03 -16.60 13.92
N ARG A 65 -23.79 -15.56 14.71
CA ARG A 65 -23.45 -14.23 14.17
C ARG A 65 -22.20 -14.31 13.30
N VAL A 66 -22.28 -13.81 12.08
CA VAL A 66 -21.17 -13.69 11.14
C VAL A 66 -20.53 -12.31 11.25
N GLY A 67 -19.19 -12.25 11.18
CA GLY A 67 -18.45 -10.99 11.14
C GLY A 67 -18.58 -10.29 9.79
N LYS A 68 -18.13 -9.02 9.72
CA LYS A 68 -18.19 -8.18 8.51
C LYS A 68 -17.39 -8.75 7.34
N LEU A 69 -16.36 -9.55 7.60
CA LEU A 69 -15.47 -10.13 6.60
C LEU A 69 -15.59 -11.66 6.53
N HIS A 70 -16.74 -12.22 6.93
CA HIS A 70 -16.98 -13.65 6.97
C HIS A 70 -16.61 -14.37 5.68
N GLY A 71 -15.57 -15.20 5.72
CA GLY A 71 -15.10 -15.99 4.59
C GLY A 71 -14.34 -15.21 3.53
N VAL A 72 -14.06 -13.92 3.74
CA VAL A 72 -13.27 -13.09 2.80
C VAL A 72 -11.83 -13.56 2.80
N VAL A 73 -11.32 -13.94 1.63
CA VAL A 73 -9.95 -14.46 1.45
C VAL A 73 -8.98 -13.31 1.26
N ILE A 74 -7.99 -13.19 2.14
CA ILE A 74 -7.04 -12.07 2.21
C ILE A 74 -5.60 -12.58 2.13
N GLY A 75 -4.77 -11.93 1.29
CA GLY A 75 -3.32 -12.07 1.31
C GLY A 75 -2.65 -10.98 2.11
N ILE A 76 -1.52 -11.27 2.74
CA ILE A 76 -0.76 -10.30 3.55
C ILE A 76 0.69 -10.18 3.07
N LYS A 77 1.18 -8.94 2.99
CA LYS A 77 2.58 -8.65 2.63
C LYS A 77 3.55 -9.21 3.66
N ASP A 78 4.70 -9.70 3.23
CA ASP A 78 5.75 -10.32 4.05
C ASP A 78 6.48 -9.36 5.01
N VAL A 79 5.86 -8.29 5.40
CA VAL A 79 6.28 -7.39 6.49
C VAL A 79 5.25 -7.35 7.63
N LEU A 80 4.14 -8.09 7.48
CA LEU A 80 3.06 -8.14 8.45
C LEU A 80 3.10 -9.45 9.25
N SER A 81 3.24 -9.32 10.55
CA SER A 81 3.34 -10.45 11.48
C SER A 81 2.03 -11.24 11.53
N TYR A 82 2.11 -12.56 11.34
CA TYR A 82 1.02 -13.50 11.56
C TYR A 82 1.56 -14.68 12.36
N LYS A 83 1.08 -14.83 13.59
CA LYS A 83 1.61 -15.78 14.59
C LYS A 83 1.69 -17.20 14.06
N GLY A 84 2.84 -17.84 14.26
CA GLY A 84 3.09 -19.22 13.85
C GLY A 84 3.59 -19.38 12.40
N HIS A 85 3.57 -18.32 11.60
CA HIS A 85 4.03 -18.31 10.21
C HIS A 85 5.38 -17.62 10.07
N LYS A 86 6.07 -17.90 8.96
CA LYS A 86 7.33 -17.21 8.64
C LYS A 86 7.09 -15.72 8.39
N LEU A 87 8.11 -14.92 8.67
CA LEU A 87 8.11 -13.48 8.45
C LEU A 87 9.54 -13.07 8.07
N SER A 88 9.78 -12.85 6.78
CA SER A 88 11.14 -12.61 6.29
C SER A 88 11.39 -11.19 5.78
N ALA A 89 10.37 -10.37 5.62
CA ALA A 89 10.46 -9.07 4.92
C ALA A 89 11.14 -9.20 3.55
N ALA A 90 10.91 -10.31 2.85
CA ALA A 90 11.55 -10.70 1.59
C ALA A 90 13.09 -10.66 1.63
N SER A 91 13.70 -10.85 2.82
CA SER A 91 15.14 -10.76 3.10
C SER A 91 15.71 -12.07 3.63
N LYS A 92 16.96 -12.36 3.27
CA LYS A 92 17.72 -13.47 3.85
C LYS A 92 18.04 -13.23 5.33
N ILE A 93 18.21 -11.99 5.77
CA ILE A 93 18.56 -11.68 7.17
C ILE A 93 17.52 -12.21 8.16
N LEU A 94 16.25 -12.32 7.76
CA LEU A 94 15.16 -12.90 8.55
C LEU A 94 14.79 -14.31 8.08
N GLU A 95 15.61 -14.98 7.31
CA GLU A 95 15.39 -16.36 6.88
C GLU A 95 15.11 -17.25 8.09
N ASN A 96 14.05 -18.07 7.98
CA ASN A 96 13.57 -19.00 9.04
C ASN A 96 13.04 -18.35 10.32
N TYR A 97 12.90 -17.02 10.39
CA TYR A 97 12.20 -16.40 11.52
C TYR A 97 10.70 -16.71 11.43
N THR A 98 10.14 -17.14 12.58
CA THR A 98 8.70 -17.40 12.74
C THR A 98 8.11 -16.33 13.66
N ALA A 99 7.02 -15.71 13.23
CA ALA A 99 6.31 -14.67 13.97
C ALA A 99 5.70 -15.25 15.27
N VAL A 100 5.92 -14.57 16.38
CA VAL A 100 5.46 -14.99 17.72
C VAL A 100 4.16 -14.32 18.15
N TYR A 101 3.68 -13.33 17.38
CA TYR A 101 2.42 -12.62 17.58
C TYR A 101 1.84 -12.18 16.24
N THR A 102 0.56 -11.83 16.22
CA THR A 102 -0.14 -11.32 15.03
C THR A 102 -0.22 -9.80 15.07
N ALA A 103 -0.02 -9.15 13.94
CA ALA A 103 -0.21 -7.69 13.80
C ALA A 103 -1.65 -7.31 14.13
N THR A 104 -1.86 -6.24 14.89
CA THR A 104 -3.20 -5.80 15.32
C THR A 104 -4.16 -5.64 14.15
N ALA A 105 -3.70 -5.04 13.05
CA ALA A 105 -4.52 -4.88 11.85
C ALA A 105 -4.99 -6.23 11.27
N ILE A 106 -4.11 -7.24 11.28
CA ILE A 106 -4.44 -8.58 10.78
C ILE A 106 -5.36 -9.33 11.76
N GLN A 107 -5.12 -9.19 13.07
CA GLN A 107 -5.98 -9.80 14.08
C GLN A 107 -7.42 -9.29 13.97
N LYS A 108 -7.62 -7.96 13.83
CA LYS A 108 -8.95 -7.38 13.61
C LYS A 108 -9.68 -7.95 12.39
N LEU A 109 -8.96 -8.23 11.30
CA LEU A 109 -9.54 -8.87 10.11
C LEU A 109 -9.98 -10.31 10.40
N VAL A 110 -9.14 -11.09 11.08
CA VAL A 110 -9.44 -12.48 11.47
C VAL A 110 -10.63 -12.54 12.42
N ASP A 111 -10.69 -11.63 13.40
CA ASP A 111 -11.80 -11.55 14.38
C ASP A 111 -13.15 -11.24 13.70
N GLU A 112 -13.15 -10.59 12.54
CA GLU A 112 -14.33 -10.35 11.71
C GLU A 112 -14.56 -11.45 10.65
N GLY A 113 -13.85 -12.57 10.75
CA GLY A 113 -14.07 -13.77 9.94
C GLY A 113 -13.32 -13.80 8.62
N ALA A 114 -12.29 -12.97 8.43
CA ALA A 114 -11.41 -13.07 7.26
C ALA A 114 -10.54 -14.33 7.34
N ILE A 115 -10.20 -14.87 6.17
CA ILE A 115 -9.31 -16.03 6.02
C ILE A 115 -8.00 -15.57 5.39
N ILE A 116 -6.90 -15.70 6.13
CA ILE A 116 -5.58 -15.36 5.60
C ILE A 116 -5.05 -16.54 4.78
N ILE A 117 -4.86 -16.32 3.47
CA ILE A 117 -4.51 -17.40 2.53
C ILE A 117 -2.99 -17.60 2.36
N GLY A 118 -2.20 -16.56 2.64
CA GLY A 118 -0.76 -16.67 2.49
C GLY A 118 -0.04 -15.34 2.63
N ARG A 119 1.28 -15.43 2.56
CA ARG A 119 2.26 -14.36 2.72
C ARG A 119 2.81 -13.96 1.35
N GLN A 120 2.66 -12.69 1.01
CA GLN A 120 2.93 -12.13 -0.32
C GLN A 120 4.33 -11.54 -0.42
N ASN A 121 4.96 -11.78 -1.59
CA ASN A 121 6.27 -11.26 -1.93
C ASN A 121 6.27 -9.73 -2.03
N CYS A 122 7.42 -9.12 -1.74
CA CYS A 122 7.58 -7.66 -1.74
C CYS A 122 9.05 -7.29 -2.01
N ASP A 123 9.34 -6.02 -2.20
CA ASP A 123 10.73 -5.56 -2.09
C ASP A 123 11.25 -5.78 -0.67
N GLU A 124 12.52 -6.09 -0.54
CA GLU A 124 13.19 -6.38 0.72
C GLU A 124 13.02 -5.24 1.73
N PHE A 125 12.49 -5.54 2.93
CA PHE A 125 12.15 -4.56 3.99
C PHE A 125 11.27 -3.41 3.51
N ALA A 126 10.42 -3.64 2.51
CA ALA A 126 9.61 -2.62 1.85
C ALA A 126 10.45 -1.50 1.19
N MET A 127 11.71 -1.75 0.83
CA MET A 127 12.65 -0.82 0.21
C MET A 127 12.78 -1.08 -1.28
N GLY A 128 11.96 -0.40 -2.06
CA GLY A 128 11.92 -0.50 -3.53
C GLY A 128 10.59 0.02 -4.07
N SER A 129 10.53 0.16 -5.40
CA SER A 129 9.36 0.64 -6.14
C SER A 129 9.03 -0.22 -7.38
N SER A 130 9.64 -1.42 -7.50
CA SER A 130 9.39 -2.31 -8.64
C SER A 130 9.10 -3.76 -8.25
N ASN A 131 9.38 -4.15 -7.01
CA ASN A 131 9.37 -5.53 -6.50
C ASN A 131 10.39 -6.44 -7.19
N GLU A 132 11.54 -5.88 -7.55
CA GLU A 132 12.71 -6.60 -8.06
C GLU A 132 13.73 -6.89 -6.95
N ASN A 133 13.68 -6.18 -5.81
CA ASN A 133 14.63 -6.29 -4.70
C ASN A 133 14.27 -7.38 -3.68
N SER A 134 13.60 -8.44 -4.07
CA SER A 134 13.28 -9.58 -3.19
C SER A 134 14.39 -10.61 -3.20
N ALA A 135 14.76 -11.15 -2.04
CA ALA A 135 15.65 -12.30 -1.91
C ALA A 135 15.09 -13.59 -2.56
N TYR A 136 13.78 -13.59 -2.86
CA TYR A 136 13.05 -14.72 -3.45
C TYR A 136 12.71 -14.50 -4.94
N GLY A 137 13.34 -13.50 -5.55
CA GLY A 137 13.14 -13.14 -6.96
C GLY A 137 11.99 -12.15 -7.19
N PRO A 138 11.93 -11.57 -8.41
CA PRO A 138 10.97 -10.54 -8.76
C PRO A 138 9.54 -11.06 -8.85
N VAL A 139 8.58 -10.20 -8.54
CA VAL A 139 7.17 -10.41 -8.87
C VAL A 139 6.91 -9.91 -10.28
N LYS A 140 6.01 -10.57 -11.01
CA LYS A 140 5.65 -10.21 -12.38
C LYS A 140 4.24 -9.64 -12.45
N ASN A 141 4.05 -8.64 -13.31
CA ASN A 141 2.73 -8.07 -13.57
C ASN A 141 1.84 -9.10 -14.29
N ALA A 142 0.59 -9.28 -13.85
CA ALA A 142 -0.30 -10.30 -14.42
C ALA A 142 -0.89 -9.91 -15.80
N ILE A 143 -0.87 -8.62 -16.19
CA ILE A 143 -1.27 -8.19 -17.54
C ILE A 143 -0.16 -8.51 -18.55
N ASP A 144 1.08 -8.25 -18.16
CA ASP A 144 2.28 -8.52 -18.98
C ASP A 144 3.42 -8.98 -18.06
N SER A 145 3.72 -10.27 -18.10
CA SER A 145 4.72 -10.90 -17.24
C SER A 145 6.17 -10.48 -17.51
N SER A 146 6.42 -9.72 -18.57
CA SER A 146 7.71 -9.07 -18.84
C SER A 146 7.89 -7.76 -18.09
N LYS A 147 6.84 -7.27 -17.42
CA LYS A 147 6.80 -5.97 -16.73
C LYS A 147 6.76 -6.11 -15.23
N VAL A 148 7.24 -5.06 -14.54
CA VAL A 148 7.17 -4.95 -13.08
C VAL A 148 5.73 -4.70 -12.61
N PRO A 149 5.33 -5.18 -11.43
CA PRO A 149 4.04 -4.87 -10.84
C PRO A 149 4.04 -3.54 -10.08
N GLY A 150 5.20 -2.90 -9.95
CA GLY A 150 5.45 -1.86 -8.96
C GLY A 150 5.75 -2.42 -7.57
N GLY A 151 6.15 -1.52 -6.66
CA GLY A 151 6.60 -1.90 -5.32
C GLY A 151 6.42 -0.78 -4.29
N SER A 152 6.73 -1.15 -3.09
CA SER A 152 7.26 -2.43 -2.59
C SER A 152 6.22 -3.54 -2.38
N SER A 153 4.91 -3.28 -2.49
CA SER A 153 3.85 -4.28 -2.27
C SER A 153 3.38 -4.92 -3.59
N GLY A 154 4.31 -5.28 -4.48
CA GLY A 154 3.99 -5.83 -5.82
C GLY A 154 3.20 -7.14 -5.74
N GLY A 155 3.62 -8.10 -4.89
CA GLY A 155 2.88 -9.35 -4.69
C GLY A 155 1.46 -9.13 -4.20
N SER A 156 1.23 -8.10 -3.35
CA SER A 156 -0.11 -7.75 -2.86
C SER A 156 -0.99 -7.19 -3.99
N ALA A 157 -0.45 -6.30 -4.84
CA ALA A 157 -1.18 -5.75 -5.97
C ALA A 157 -1.52 -6.83 -7.01
N VAL A 158 -0.54 -7.65 -7.39
CA VAL A 158 -0.72 -8.78 -8.33
C VAL A 158 -1.72 -9.79 -7.81
N SER A 159 -1.73 -10.06 -6.51
CA SER A 159 -2.69 -10.99 -5.93
C SER A 159 -4.15 -10.56 -6.16
N VAL A 160 -4.47 -9.28 -6.05
CA VAL A 160 -5.81 -8.75 -6.36
C VAL A 160 -6.04 -8.68 -7.88
N GLN A 161 -5.04 -8.23 -8.64
CA GLN A 161 -5.10 -8.14 -10.10
C GLN A 161 -5.42 -9.49 -10.74
N ALA A 162 -4.69 -10.53 -10.35
CA ALA A 162 -4.75 -11.88 -10.93
C ALA A 162 -5.81 -12.80 -10.28
N ASN A 163 -6.65 -12.29 -9.37
CA ASN A 163 -7.62 -13.07 -8.59
C ASN A 163 -6.99 -14.21 -7.75
N LEU A 164 -5.86 -13.93 -7.10
CA LEU A 164 -5.21 -14.85 -6.16
C LEU A 164 -5.68 -14.63 -4.72
N SER A 165 -6.31 -13.51 -4.45
CA SER A 165 -7.07 -13.19 -3.24
C SER A 165 -8.18 -12.18 -3.57
N MET A 166 -9.15 -12.02 -2.69
CA MET A 166 -10.19 -10.99 -2.85
C MET A 166 -9.64 -9.61 -2.46
N ILE A 167 -8.90 -9.57 -1.37
CA ILE A 167 -8.26 -8.40 -0.78
C ILE A 167 -6.80 -8.72 -0.51
N SER A 168 -5.94 -7.72 -0.54
CA SER A 168 -4.57 -7.83 -0.04
C SER A 168 -4.21 -6.67 0.87
N ILE A 169 -3.42 -6.96 1.90
CA ILE A 169 -2.90 -5.97 2.83
C ILE A 169 -1.42 -5.76 2.55
N GLY A 170 -1.06 -4.50 2.29
CA GLY A 170 0.31 -4.07 2.05
C GLY A 170 0.79 -3.03 3.04
N SER A 171 1.91 -2.40 2.73
CA SER A 171 2.46 -1.24 3.46
C SER A 171 2.87 -0.13 2.50
N ASP A 172 2.74 1.10 2.94
CA ASP A 172 3.04 2.31 2.15
C ASP A 172 3.89 3.26 3.00
N THR A 173 5.15 3.40 2.64
CA THR A 173 6.11 4.31 3.29
C THR A 173 6.39 5.53 2.41
N GLY A 174 6.31 5.37 1.09
CA GLY A 174 6.52 6.43 0.11
C GLY A 174 5.70 6.26 -1.17
N GLY A 175 4.70 5.36 -1.17
CA GLY A 175 3.91 5.05 -2.34
C GLY A 175 3.68 3.55 -2.55
N SER A 176 4.24 2.72 -1.66
CA SER A 176 4.32 1.27 -1.85
C SER A 176 2.98 0.49 -1.82
N VAL A 177 1.84 1.18 -1.71
CA VAL A 177 0.49 0.66 -1.99
C VAL A 177 -0.06 1.31 -3.26
N ARG A 178 0.06 2.62 -3.38
CA ARG A 178 -0.55 3.40 -4.47
C ARG A 178 0.12 3.16 -5.82
N GLN A 179 1.45 3.13 -5.86
CA GLN A 179 2.20 2.89 -7.09
C GLN A 179 1.96 1.48 -7.65
N PRO A 180 2.11 0.36 -6.89
CA PRO A 180 1.80 -0.95 -7.43
C PRO A 180 0.30 -1.14 -7.75
N ALA A 181 -0.61 -0.44 -7.05
CA ALA A 181 -2.02 -0.43 -7.42
C ALA A 181 -2.24 0.22 -8.80
N ASP A 182 -1.53 1.30 -9.09
CA ASP A 182 -1.55 1.99 -10.38
C ASP A 182 -1.08 1.06 -11.51
N PHE A 183 0.11 0.47 -11.37
CA PHE A 183 0.70 -0.43 -12.35
C PHE A 183 -0.09 -1.73 -12.58
N CYS A 184 -0.83 -2.18 -11.58
CA CYS A 184 -1.67 -3.38 -11.66
C CYS A 184 -3.14 -3.09 -11.99
N GLY A 185 -3.55 -1.83 -12.08
CA GLY A 185 -4.93 -1.46 -12.39
C GLY A 185 -5.94 -1.85 -11.32
N VAL A 186 -5.56 -1.75 -10.05
CA VAL A 186 -6.40 -2.02 -8.87
C VAL A 186 -6.49 -0.80 -7.96
N VAL A 187 -7.41 -0.80 -7.03
CA VAL A 187 -7.52 0.25 -6.01
C VAL A 187 -6.44 0.05 -4.95
N GLY A 188 -5.70 1.13 -4.64
CA GLY A 188 -4.69 1.14 -3.58
C GLY A 188 -4.93 2.26 -2.58
N LEU A 189 -5.40 1.94 -1.39
CA LEU A 189 -5.72 2.90 -0.33
C LEU A 189 -4.62 2.96 0.73
N LYS A 190 -4.05 4.13 0.93
CA LYS A 190 -3.22 4.51 2.06
C LYS A 190 -4.03 5.44 2.98
N PRO A 191 -4.43 5.04 4.19
CA PRO A 191 -5.16 5.91 5.12
C PRO A 191 -4.26 7.02 5.70
N SER A 192 -4.82 7.86 6.54
CA SER A 192 -4.06 8.83 7.34
C SER A 192 -3.05 8.13 8.24
N TYR A 193 -1.90 8.75 8.45
CA TYR A 193 -0.92 8.26 9.44
C TYR A 193 -1.59 8.14 10.82
N GLY A 194 -1.41 6.98 11.46
CA GLY A 194 -2.06 6.68 12.73
C GLY A 194 -3.55 6.30 12.66
N ARG A 195 -4.15 6.09 11.47
CA ARG A 195 -5.52 5.57 11.36
C ARG A 195 -5.59 4.07 11.64
N ILE A 196 -4.56 3.32 11.25
CA ILE A 196 -4.38 1.89 11.50
C ILE A 196 -3.12 1.70 12.33
N SER A 197 -3.18 0.83 13.35
CA SER A 197 -2.03 0.46 14.16
C SER A 197 -0.95 -0.20 13.31
N ARG A 198 0.31 0.16 13.58
CA ARG A 198 1.50 -0.45 12.97
C ARG A 198 2.12 -1.56 13.83
N TYR A 199 1.50 -1.91 14.97
CA TYR A 199 1.98 -3.02 15.78
C TYR A 199 1.97 -4.32 14.97
N GLY A 200 3.14 -4.95 14.89
CA GLY A 200 3.35 -6.15 14.08
C GLY A 200 3.71 -5.89 12.61
N LEU A 201 3.90 -4.63 12.20
CA LEU A 201 4.53 -4.27 10.94
C LEU A 201 6.05 -4.16 11.13
N ILE A 202 6.85 -4.87 10.32
CA ILE A 202 8.30 -4.67 10.30
C ILE A 202 8.58 -3.25 9.81
N ALA A 203 9.30 -2.48 10.64
CA ALA A 203 9.54 -1.07 10.36
C ALA A 203 10.63 -0.88 9.29
N TYR A 204 10.29 -0.13 8.25
CA TYR A 204 11.24 0.55 7.38
C TYR A 204 11.55 1.93 7.96
N ALA A 205 10.57 2.83 8.00
CA ALA A 205 10.69 4.16 8.57
C ALA A 205 9.42 4.48 9.39
N SER A 206 9.52 4.36 10.70
CA SER A 206 8.37 4.36 11.62
C SER A 206 7.51 5.63 11.56
N SER A 207 8.10 6.79 11.20
CA SER A 207 7.37 8.05 11.06
C SER A 207 6.67 8.21 9.69
N PHE A 208 6.77 7.20 8.82
CA PHE A 208 6.20 7.19 7.46
C PHE A 208 5.33 5.96 7.20
N ASP A 209 5.73 4.79 7.73
CA ASP A 209 5.10 3.50 7.45
C ASP A 209 3.61 3.51 7.78
N GLN A 210 2.80 3.00 6.85
CA GLN A 210 1.36 2.83 7.02
C GLN A 210 0.93 1.51 6.39
N ILE A 211 -0.03 0.84 7.02
CA ILE A 211 -0.69 -0.32 6.44
C ILE A 211 -1.74 0.18 5.45
N GLY A 212 -1.77 -0.42 4.26
CA GLY A 212 -2.72 -0.06 3.20
C GLY A 212 -3.41 -1.26 2.59
N ILE A 213 -4.41 -0.99 1.76
CA ILE A 213 -5.39 -1.95 1.27
C ILE A 213 -5.38 -1.97 -0.24
N PHE A 214 -5.34 -3.17 -0.81
CA PHE A 214 -5.60 -3.42 -2.23
C PHE A 214 -6.95 -4.11 -2.40
N SER A 215 -7.76 -3.61 -3.33
CA SER A 215 -9.07 -4.16 -3.66
C SER A 215 -9.43 -3.89 -5.12
N LYS A 216 -10.51 -4.51 -5.61
CA LYS A 216 -11.08 -4.19 -6.93
C LYS A 216 -12.07 -3.06 -6.89
N THR A 217 -12.73 -2.86 -5.75
CA THR A 217 -13.77 -1.85 -5.57
C THR A 217 -13.45 -0.93 -4.40
N ILE A 218 -13.97 0.28 -4.45
CA ILE A 218 -13.85 1.22 -3.32
C ILE A 218 -14.64 0.70 -2.11
N ASP A 219 -15.79 0.08 -2.31
CA ASP A 219 -16.62 -0.45 -1.22
C ASP A 219 -15.88 -1.52 -0.40
N ASP A 220 -15.11 -2.36 -1.06
CA ASP A 220 -14.29 -3.37 -0.38
C ASP A 220 -13.17 -2.73 0.43
N ALA A 221 -12.46 -1.72 -0.15
CA ALA A 221 -11.45 -0.96 0.58
C ALA A 221 -12.04 -0.26 1.82
N VAL A 222 -13.24 0.31 1.68
CA VAL A 222 -13.99 0.98 2.76
C VAL A 222 -14.30 0.01 3.90
N LEU A 223 -14.83 -1.17 3.57
CA LEU A 223 -15.19 -2.18 4.56
C LEU A 223 -13.97 -2.68 5.33
N VAL A 224 -12.88 -2.96 4.63
CA VAL A 224 -11.62 -3.42 5.23
C VAL A 224 -10.98 -2.32 6.08
N LEU A 225 -10.98 -1.05 5.64
CA LEU A 225 -10.53 0.08 6.44
C LEU A 225 -11.33 0.22 7.75
N GLU A 226 -12.66 0.10 7.67
CA GLU A 226 -13.55 0.21 8.83
C GLU A 226 -13.24 -0.85 9.89
N VAL A 227 -12.81 -2.05 9.47
CA VAL A 227 -12.42 -3.13 10.38
C VAL A 227 -11.03 -2.90 10.98
N MET A 228 -10.04 -2.51 10.17
CA MET A 228 -8.65 -2.38 10.64
C MET A 228 -8.38 -1.14 11.47
N ALA A 229 -9.14 -0.04 11.24
CA ALA A 229 -8.90 1.24 11.90
C ALA A 229 -9.17 1.22 13.41
N GLY A 230 -8.64 2.22 14.11
CA GLY A 230 -8.91 2.49 15.53
C GLY A 230 -7.77 2.20 16.47
N GLU A 231 -7.99 2.50 17.73
CA GLU A 231 -7.00 2.48 18.81
C GLU A 231 -6.31 1.13 19.01
N ASP A 232 -5.08 1.21 19.50
CA ASP A 232 -4.26 0.08 19.89
C ASP A 232 -3.28 0.51 20.98
N GLU A 233 -3.26 -0.19 22.12
CA GLU A 233 -2.37 0.09 23.24
C GLU A 233 -0.88 -0.20 22.92
N PHE A 234 -0.61 -0.99 21.87
CA PHE A 234 0.75 -1.37 21.45
C PHE A 234 1.38 -0.38 20.44
N ASP A 235 0.62 0.58 19.91
CA ASP A 235 1.14 1.63 19.01
C ASP A 235 0.79 3.02 19.53
N SER A 236 1.74 3.68 20.16
CA SER A 236 1.59 5.03 20.71
C SER A 236 1.34 6.11 19.65
N THR A 237 1.49 5.80 18.36
CA THR A 237 1.27 6.73 17.25
C THR A 237 -0.11 6.60 16.63
N VAL A 238 -0.91 5.60 17.02
CA VAL A 238 -2.27 5.44 16.54
C VAL A 238 -3.17 6.53 17.13
N SER A 239 -4.08 7.03 16.30
CA SER A 239 -4.99 8.11 16.69
C SER A 239 -6.13 7.60 17.56
N SER A 240 -6.44 8.32 18.64
CA SER A 240 -7.64 8.13 19.47
C SER A 240 -8.93 8.69 18.85
N LYS A 241 -8.86 9.28 17.64
CA LYS A 241 -10.07 9.75 16.95
C LYS A 241 -10.99 8.56 16.65
N PRO A 242 -12.30 8.68 16.97
CA PRO A 242 -13.28 7.64 16.66
C PRO A 242 -13.20 7.19 15.20
N VAL A 243 -13.40 5.91 14.98
CA VAL A 243 -13.50 5.36 13.61
C VAL A 243 -14.90 5.66 13.07
N PRO A 244 -15.02 6.43 11.98
CA PRO A 244 -16.32 6.66 11.36
C PRO A 244 -16.95 5.35 10.87
N ALA A 245 -18.25 5.26 10.82
CA ALA A 245 -18.96 4.22 10.09
C ALA A 245 -18.86 4.51 8.57
N TYR A 246 -17.66 4.30 8.01
CA TYR A 246 -17.30 4.69 6.64
C TYR A 246 -18.31 4.20 5.61
N SER A 247 -18.71 2.94 5.69
CA SER A 247 -19.65 2.31 4.75
C SER A 247 -20.98 3.05 4.71
N LYS A 248 -21.56 3.38 5.88
CA LYS A 248 -22.82 4.11 5.99
C LYS A 248 -22.70 5.56 5.52
N LEU A 249 -21.63 6.26 5.92
CA LEU A 249 -21.44 7.67 5.59
C LEU A 249 -21.18 7.87 4.09
N ILE A 250 -20.48 6.96 3.43
CA ILE A 250 -20.25 7.03 2.00
C ILE A 250 -21.51 6.70 1.21
N GLU A 251 -22.32 5.76 1.68
CA GLU A 251 -23.61 5.43 1.06
C GLU A 251 -24.59 6.60 1.18
N SER A 252 -24.74 7.21 2.37
CA SER A 252 -25.62 8.37 2.57
C SER A 252 -25.20 9.57 1.71
N LYS A 253 -23.91 9.89 1.62
CA LYS A 253 -23.42 10.98 0.77
C LYS A 253 -23.71 10.77 -0.71
N LEU A 254 -23.66 9.54 -1.20
CA LEU A 254 -24.01 9.22 -2.59
C LEU A 254 -25.51 9.33 -2.86
N ILE A 255 -26.36 9.03 -1.87
CA ILE A 255 -27.81 9.23 -1.97
C ILE A 255 -28.12 10.71 -1.95
N GLU A 256 -27.59 11.45 -0.98
CA GLU A 256 -27.74 12.91 -0.89
C GLU A 256 -27.30 13.63 -2.17
N SER A 257 -26.17 13.23 -2.77
CA SER A 257 -25.67 13.84 -4.02
C SER A 257 -26.58 13.58 -5.22
N LYS A 258 -27.37 12.50 -5.21
CA LYS A 258 -28.36 12.19 -6.26
C LYS A 258 -29.71 12.91 -6.04
N GLU A 259 -30.08 13.15 -4.78
CA GLU A 259 -31.34 13.79 -4.42
C GLU A 259 -31.23 15.32 -4.35
N ILE A 260 -30.02 15.85 -4.07
CA ILE A 260 -29.77 17.29 -3.87
C ILE A 260 -28.90 17.83 -5.03
N GLU A 261 -29.43 17.84 -6.25
CA GLU A 261 -28.79 18.54 -7.37
C GLU A 261 -28.72 20.08 -7.20
N ILE A 262 -29.28 20.66 -6.12
CA ILE A 262 -29.57 22.11 -6.10
C ILE A 262 -28.89 22.89 -4.94
N THR A 263 -28.29 22.28 -3.88
CA THR A 263 -27.84 23.07 -2.71
C THR A 263 -26.48 22.75 -2.10
N ALA A 264 -25.75 21.73 -2.54
CA ALA A 264 -24.40 21.48 -2.03
C ALA A 264 -23.39 22.39 -2.75
N SER A 265 -22.57 23.13 -2.00
CA SER A 265 -21.45 23.85 -2.58
C SER A 265 -20.56 22.89 -3.37
N PRO A 266 -20.19 23.25 -4.62
CA PRO A 266 -19.38 22.36 -5.45
C PRO A 266 -18.05 22.06 -4.76
N LYS A 267 -17.61 20.79 -4.82
CA LYS A 267 -16.31 20.40 -4.26
C LYS A 267 -15.20 21.18 -4.97
N ARG A 268 -14.27 21.70 -4.16
CA ARG A 268 -13.08 22.41 -4.64
C ARG A 268 -11.91 21.45 -4.72
N ILE A 269 -11.34 21.32 -5.88
CA ILE A 269 -10.26 20.41 -6.21
C ILE A 269 -9.03 21.21 -6.64
N ALA A 270 -7.90 20.96 -5.99
CA ALA A 270 -6.61 21.48 -6.41
C ALA A 270 -5.84 20.43 -7.19
N TYR A 271 -4.95 20.88 -8.07
CA TYR A 271 -3.82 20.07 -8.55
C TYR A 271 -2.56 20.92 -8.61
N PHE A 272 -1.41 20.30 -8.34
CA PHE A 272 -0.13 20.99 -8.43
C PHE A 272 0.31 21.11 -9.88
N LYS A 273 0.55 22.34 -10.39
CA LYS A 273 0.98 22.57 -11.77
C LYS A 273 2.20 21.74 -12.12
N GLU A 274 3.20 21.74 -11.23
CA GLU A 274 4.49 21.11 -11.46
C GLU A 274 4.38 19.58 -11.62
N THR A 275 3.34 18.95 -11.09
CA THR A 275 3.13 17.49 -11.29
C THR A 275 2.73 17.16 -12.74
N LEU A 276 1.97 18.05 -13.41
CA LEU A 276 1.58 17.87 -14.81
C LEU A 276 2.60 18.42 -15.81
N PHE A 277 3.51 19.29 -15.37
CA PHE A 277 4.56 19.86 -16.24
C PHE A 277 5.94 19.25 -15.96
N HIS A 278 6.02 18.20 -15.13
CA HIS A 278 7.28 17.51 -14.87
C HIS A 278 7.80 16.84 -16.17
N PRO A 279 9.09 17.05 -16.55
CA PRO A 279 9.62 16.52 -17.81
C PRO A 279 9.65 14.98 -17.88
N GLY A 280 9.61 14.28 -16.76
CA GLY A 280 9.53 12.83 -16.68
C GLY A 280 8.12 12.25 -16.73
N LEU A 281 7.07 13.11 -16.83
CA LEU A 281 5.70 12.61 -16.96
C LEU A 281 5.42 12.20 -18.40
N ASP A 282 4.93 10.97 -18.56
CA ASP A 282 4.50 10.44 -19.86
C ASP A 282 3.45 11.37 -20.53
N PRO A 283 3.63 11.74 -21.81
CA PRO A 283 2.73 12.67 -22.50
C PRO A 283 1.28 12.20 -22.64
N GLU A 284 1.04 10.88 -22.76
CA GLU A 284 -0.31 10.33 -22.82
C GLU A 284 -1.00 10.39 -21.46
N ILE A 285 -0.29 10.06 -20.39
CA ILE A 285 -0.77 10.19 -19.00
C ILE A 285 -1.15 11.66 -18.73
N LYS A 286 -0.26 12.59 -19.07
CA LYS A 286 -0.54 14.02 -18.96
C LYS A 286 -1.83 14.41 -19.67
N THR A 287 -1.94 14.07 -20.95
CA THR A 287 -3.09 14.45 -21.80
C THR A 287 -4.40 13.90 -21.25
N LYS A 288 -4.43 12.63 -20.81
CA LYS A 288 -5.63 12.01 -20.25
C LYS A 288 -6.04 12.64 -18.93
N ILE A 289 -5.08 12.95 -18.06
CA ILE A 289 -5.38 13.64 -16.78
C ILE A 289 -5.85 15.08 -17.03
N GLU A 290 -5.23 15.84 -17.93
CA GLU A 290 -5.70 17.18 -18.28
C GLU A 290 -7.13 17.18 -18.86
N SER A 291 -7.46 16.20 -19.71
CA SER A 291 -8.83 16.00 -20.20
C SER A 291 -9.79 15.70 -19.05
N TYR A 292 -9.40 14.80 -18.14
CA TYR A 292 -10.22 14.43 -17.01
C TYR A 292 -10.49 15.60 -16.04
N LEU A 293 -9.51 16.46 -15.80
CA LEU A 293 -9.70 17.68 -14.99
C LEU A 293 -10.71 18.65 -15.64
N LYS A 294 -10.71 18.76 -16.98
CA LYS A 294 -11.73 19.53 -17.73
C LYS A 294 -13.11 18.90 -17.61
N ASP A 295 -13.20 17.57 -17.68
CA ASP A 295 -14.47 16.85 -17.52
C ASP A 295 -15.05 17.03 -16.11
N LEU A 296 -14.21 17.06 -15.06
CA LEU A 296 -14.64 17.40 -13.72
C LEU A 296 -15.20 18.82 -13.63
N THR A 297 -14.56 19.79 -14.30
CA THR A 297 -15.06 21.15 -14.35
C THR A 297 -16.42 21.22 -15.08
N ALA A 298 -16.59 20.49 -16.17
CA ALA A 298 -17.86 20.39 -16.89
C ALA A 298 -18.97 19.72 -16.04
N LYS A 299 -18.60 18.83 -15.10
CA LYS A 299 -19.51 18.23 -14.12
C LYS A 299 -19.81 19.12 -12.90
N GLY A 300 -19.34 20.37 -12.90
CA GLY A 300 -19.64 21.35 -11.85
C GLY A 300 -18.66 21.38 -10.68
N TYR A 301 -17.53 20.65 -10.72
CA TYR A 301 -16.46 20.81 -9.74
C TYR A 301 -15.68 22.10 -9.98
N ILE A 302 -15.20 22.75 -8.91
CA ILE A 302 -14.25 23.86 -9.02
C ILE A 302 -12.84 23.25 -9.04
N VAL A 303 -12.19 23.23 -10.19
CA VAL A 303 -10.87 22.64 -10.37
C VAL A 303 -9.83 23.74 -10.62
N GLU A 304 -8.85 23.88 -9.75
CA GLU A 304 -7.87 24.96 -9.79
C GLU A 304 -6.44 24.43 -9.77
N ALA A 305 -5.62 24.98 -10.66
CA ALA A 305 -4.18 24.74 -10.66
C ALA A 305 -3.51 25.63 -9.61
N ILE A 306 -2.70 25.05 -8.75
CA ILE A 306 -1.92 25.76 -7.74
C ILE A 306 -0.43 25.52 -7.92
N ASP A 307 0.40 26.52 -7.56
CA ASP A 307 1.86 26.41 -7.62
C ASP A 307 2.40 25.56 -6.47
N PHE A 308 3.38 24.71 -6.78
CA PHE A 308 4.03 23.84 -5.80
C PHE A 308 5.56 23.82 -5.98
N SER A 309 6.20 24.90 -5.63
CA SER A 309 7.67 25.09 -5.79
C SER A 309 8.54 24.10 -5.00
N LEU A 310 7.94 23.28 -4.13
CA LEU A 310 8.65 22.29 -3.31
C LEU A 310 8.72 20.89 -3.93
N LEU A 311 8.21 20.68 -5.15
CA LEU A 311 8.20 19.36 -5.80
C LEU A 311 9.60 18.72 -5.84
N SER A 312 10.63 19.47 -6.22
CA SER A 312 12.01 18.98 -6.31
C SER A 312 12.66 18.61 -4.95
N TYR A 313 12.07 19.05 -3.84
CA TYR A 313 12.54 18.72 -2.50
C TYR A 313 11.89 17.47 -1.91
N LEU A 314 10.80 16.96 -2.49
CA LEU A 314 10.05 15.82 -1.94
C LEU A 314 10.94 14.58 -1.81
N VAL A 315 11.50 14.14 -2.92
CA VAL A 315 12.30 12.92 -3.00
C VAL A 315 13.56 12.99 -2.14
N PRO A 316 14.41 14.05 -2.22
CA PRO A 316 15.55 14.16 -1.33
C PRO A 316 15.17 14.16 0.16
N THR A 317 14.12 14.89 0.54
CA THR A 317 13.63 14.91 1.93
C THR A 317 13.20 13.54 2.40
N TYR A 318 12.44 12.82 1.58
CA TYR A 318 11.99 11.46 1.85
C TYR A 318 13.17 10.51 2.09
N TYR A 319 14.14 10.47 1.16
CA TYR A 319 15.26 9.52 1.27
C TYR A 319 16.18 9.82 2.44
N VAL A 320 16.44 11.09 2.76
CA VAL A 320 17.24 11.48 3.93
C VAL A 320 16.57 10.98 5.22
N LEU A 321 15.28 11.26 5.39
CA LEU A 321 14.56 10.91 6.61
C LEU A 321 14.35 9.40 6.73
N THR A 322 13.90 8.74 5.66
CA THR A 322 13.62 7.30 5.71
C THR A 322 14.88 6.46 5.80
N ALA A 323 15.98 6.86 5.14
CA ALA A 323 17.27 6.16 5.29
C ALA A 323 17.83 6.31 6.72
N ALA A 324 17.71 7.49 7.33
CA ALA A 324 18.09 7.72 8.73
C ALA A 324 17.35 6.78 9.68
N GLU A 325 16.02 6.67 9.53
CA GLU A 325 15.21 5.76 10.34
C GLU A 325 15.51 4.29 10.04
N ALA A 326 15.69 3.93 8.76
CA ALA A 326 16.04 2.57 8.34
C ALA A 326 17.35 2.09 8.97
N SER A 327 18.41 2.92 8.94
CA SER A 327 19.70 2.55 9.53
C SER A 327 19.57 2.23 11.02
N SER A 328 18.73 2.95 11.74
CA SER A 328 18.41 2.71 13.15
C SER A 328 17.52 1.48 13.33
N ASN A 329 16.43 1.36 12.57
CA ASN A 329 15.46 0.26 12.69
C ASN A 329 16.09 -1.10 12.36
N LEU A 330 16.92 -1.18 11.33
CA LEU A 330 17.53 -2.42 10.87
C LEU A 330 18.79 -2.81 11.68
N SER A 331 19.27 -1.99 12.61
CA SER A 331 20.41 -2.32 13.47
C SER A 331 20.17 -3.54 14.35
N ARG A 332 18.90 -3.83 14.65
CA ARG A 332 18.48 -4.99 15.47
C ARG A 332 18.63 -6.36 14.81
N PHE A 333 18.80 -6.39 13.48
CA PHE A 333 18.93 -7.62 12.72
C PHE A 333 20.42 -7.95 12.53
N ASP A 334 20.96 -8.74 13.46
CA ASP A 334 22.38 -9.04 13.59
C ASP A 334 22.70 -10.55 13.47
N GLY A 335 21.67 -11.40 13.33
CA GLY A 335 21.80 -12.85 13.22
C GLY A 335 22.20 -13.56 14.52
N ILE A 336 22.16 -12.89 15.68
CA ILE A 336 22.55 -13.50 16.96
C ILE A 336 21.39 -14.27 17.60
N LYS A 337 20.20 -13.65 17.67
CA LYS A 337 19.04 -14.24 18.35
C LYS A 337 18.11 -14.98 17.40
N PHE A 338 18.05 -14.54 16.13
CA PHE A 338 17.19 -15.10 15.08
C PHE A 338 17.68 -14.67 13.71
N GLY A 339 17.16 -15.30 12.67
CA GLY A 339 17.45 -15.00 11.28
C GLY A 339 18.76 -15.63 10.78
N HIS A 340 19.26 -15.12 9.65
CA HIS A 340 20.51 -15.56 9.05
C HIS A 340 21.71 -15.19 9.91
N ARG A 341 22.64 -16.15 10.04
CA ARG A 341 23.97 -15.96 10.61
C ARG A 341 24.99 -16.60 9.68
N THR A 342 26.10 -15.90 9.43
CA THR A 342 27.19 -16.48 8.63
C THR A 342 27.63 -17.83 9.18
N LYS A 343 27.91 -18.77 8.29
CA LYS A 343 28.43 -20.11 8.65
C LYS A 343 29.94 -20.13 8.84
N GLU A 344 30.62 -19.03 8.52
CA GLU A 344 32.05 -18.91 8.71
C GLU A 344 32.40 -18.83 10.20
N SER A 345 33.51 -19.49 10.56
CA SER A 345 34.03 -19.41 11.94
C SER A 345 34.80 -18.12 12.12
N ILE A 346 34.18 -17.12 12.73
CA ILE A 346 34.73 -15.79 12.94
C ILE A 346 34.87 -15.53 14.44
N ALA A 347 36.10 -15.27 14.92
CA ALA A 347 36.39 -15.01 16.33
C ALA A 347 36.08 -13.58 16.75
N ASP A 348 36.24 -12.60 15.85
CA ASP A 348 35.96 -11.19 16.12
C ASP A 348 34.46 -10.88 15.97
N LEU A 349 33.85 -10.29 16.97
CA LEU A 349 32.42 -10.01 16.99
C LEU A 349 32.01 -8.97 15.93
N ASN A 350 32.86 -7.97 15.68
CA ASN A 350 32.56 -6.94 14.67
C ASN A 350 32.58 -7.55 13.27
N GLU A 351 33.56 -8.41 12.99
CA GLU A 351 33.64 -9.12 11.71
C GLU A 351 32.47 -10.09 11.54
N LEU A 352 32.02 -10.75 12.62
CA LEU A 352 30.83 -11.60 12.61
C LEU A 352 29.58 -10.79 12.21
N TYR A 353 29.36 -9.62 12.81
CA TYR A 353 28.25 -8.75 12.45
C TYR A 353 28.33 -8.26 11.01
N LYS A 354 29.48 -7.77 10.58
CA LYS A 354 29.69 -7.32 9.20
C LYS A 354 29.36 -8.42 8.20
N LYS A 355 29.95 -9.59 8.36
CA LYS A 355 29.78 -10.72 7.45
C LYS A 355 28.33 -11.17 7.39
N THR A 356 27.69 -11.38 8.56
CA THR A 356 26.29 -11.78 8.67
C THR A 356 25.36 -10.80 7.95
N ARG A 357 25.54 -9.50 8.19
CA ARG A 357 24.70 -8.44 7.59
C ARG A 357 24.96 -8.27 6.09
N THR A 358 26.22 -8.42 5.65
CA THR A 358 26.58 -8.39 4.22
C THR A 358 25.97 -9.54 3.46
N GLU A 359 25.94 -10.76 4.03
CA GLU A 359 25.30 -11.92 3.43
C GLU A 359 23.78 -11.88 3.48
N GLY A 360 23.22 -11.29 4.53
CA GLY A 360 21.80 -11.31 4.86
C GLY A 360 20.97 -10.21 4.21
N PHE A 361 21.53 -9.00 4.01
CA PHE A 361 20.84 -7.89 3.37
C PHE A 361 21.19 -7.79 1.89
N GLY A 362 20.18 -7.50 1.07
CA GLY A 362 20.34 -7.16 -0.34
C GLY A 362 20.97 -5.77 -0.53
N GLU A 363 21.44 -5.52 -1.75
CA GLU A 363 22.24 -4.34 -2.10
C GLU A 363 21.51 -3.01 -1.82
N GLU A 364 20.23 -2.91 -2.17
CA GLU A 364 19.45 -1.68 -1.96
C GLU A 364 19.28 -1.36 -0.46
N VAL A 365 19.03 -2.38 0.36
CA VAL A 365 18.92 -2.20 1.82
C VAL A 365 20.27 -1.78 2.41
N GLN A 366 21.38 -2.40 1.99
CA GLN A 366 22.71 -1.99 2.41
C GLN A 366 23.00 -0.53 2.04
N ARG A 367 22.63 -0.11 0.83
CA ARG A 367 22.78 1.29 0.35
C ARG A 367 22.02 2.28 1.25
N ARG A 368 20.76 1.95 1.61
CA ARG A 368 19.96 2.81 2.50
C ARG A 368 20.49 2.84 3.93
N ILE A 369 21.00 1.73 4.46
CA ILE A 369 21.67 1.71 5.77
C ILE A 369 22.90 2.61 5.76
N LEU A 370 23.73 2.53 4.73
CA LEU A 370 24.93 3.38 4.59
C LEU A 370 24.56 4.87 4.47
N LEU A 371 23.58 5.19 3.62
CA LEU A 371 23.07 6.57 3.50
C LEU A 371 22.53 7.08 4.83
N GLY A 372 21.74 6.28 5.55
CA GLY A 372 21.22 6.67 6.85
C GLY A 372 22.30 6.91 7.90
N SER A 373 23.29 6.04 7.95
CA SER A 373 24.45 6.22 8.82
C SER A 373 25.23 7.50 8.49
N PHE A 374 25.37 7.82 7.20
CA PHE A 374 26.03 9.04 6.75
C PHE A 374 25.27 10.30 7.17
N VAL A 375 23.96 10.38 6.89
CA VAL A 375 23.17 11.59 7.20
C VAL A 375 22.97 11.80 8.71
N LEU A 376 23.16 10.78 9.53
CA LEU A 376 23.12 10.87 10.98
C LEU A 376 24.50 11.11 11.62
N SER A 377 25.60 11.08 10.85
CA SER A 377 26.94 11.23 11.38
C SER A 377 27.26 12.66 11.80
N ALA A 378 28.22 12.82 12.72
CA ALA A 378 28.68 14.13 13.18
C ALA A 378 29.17 14.99 12.00
N GLY A 379 28.74 16.26 11.96
CA GLY A 379 29.05 17.21 10.89
C GLY A 379 28.07 17.18 9.70
N TYR A 380 27.28 16.12 9.54
CA TYR A 380 26.26 16.01 8.46
C TYR A 380 24.83 16.06 8.98
N PHE A 381 24.60 15.76 10.26
CA PHE A 381 23.28 15.69 10.89
C PHE A 381 22.45 16.95 10.64
N ASP A 382 22.99 18.14 10.93
CA ASP A 382 22.28 19.41 10.76
C ASP A 382 22.09 19.77 9.29
N ALA A 383 23.09 19.49 8.45
CA ALA A 383 23.05 19.80 7.03
C ALA A 383 22.01 18.96 6.26
N TYR A 384 21.78 17.73 6.68
CA TYR A 384 20.86 16.79 6.00
C TYR A 384 19.61 16.50 6.82
N PHE A 385 19.75 15.85 7.99
CA PHE A 385 18.59 15.37 8.75
C PHE A 385 17.74 16.51 9.30
N THR A 386 18.37 17.47 10.00
CA THR A 386 17.68 18.66 10.53
C THR A 386 17.04 19.46 9.41
N LYS A 387 17.75 19.64 8.30
CA LYS A 387 17.24 20.35 7.12
C LYS A 387 16.03 19.64 6.49
N ALA A 388 16.09 18.33 6.36
CA ALA A 388 15.00 17.53 5.83
C ALA A 388 13.75 17.61 6.75
N GLN A 389 13.90 17.60 8.08
CA GLN A 389 12.79 17.83 9.02
C GLN A 389 12.19 19.24 8.85
N GLN A 390 12.99 20.27 8.63
CA GLN A 390 12.49 21.61 8.37
C GLN A 390 11.69 21.69 7.06
N VAL A 391 12.16 21.01 6.00
CA VAL A 391 11.41 20.90 4.73
C VAL A 391 10.10 20.15 4.94
N ARG A 392 10.12 19.03 5.68
CA ARG A 392 8.91 18.28 6.02
C ARG A 392 7.88 19.16 6.73
N GLN A 393 8.30 19.98 7.70
CA GLN A 393 7.40 20.92 8.40
C GLN A 393 6.80 21.94 7.44
N LYS A 394 7.59 22.52 6.54
CA LYS A 394 7.06 23.44 5.51
C LYS A 394 6.03 22.79 4.60
N LEU A 395 6.22 21.52 4.24
CA LEU A 395 5.24 20.76 3.47
C LEU A 395 3.94 20.57 4.24
N VAL A 396 4.00 20.27 5.55
CA VAL A 396 2.81 20.16 6.43
C VAL A 396 2.06 21.49 6.49
N ASP A 397 2.77 22.61 6.68
CA ASP A 397 2.16 23.94 6.76
C ASP A 397 1.49 24.35 5.44
N LEU A 398 2.17 24.10 4.31
CA LEU A 398 1.60 24.32 2.98
C LEU A 398 0.36 23.46 2.75
N THR A 399 0.40 22.19 3.12
CA THR A 399 -0.72 21.24 2.99
C THR A 399 -1.95 21.72 3.78
N SER A 400 -1.74 22.21 5.01
CA SER A 400 -2.79 22.80 5.84
C SER A 400 -3.43 24.02 5.16
N THR A 401 -2.60 24.87 4.53
CA THR A 401 -3.08 26.03 3.77
C THR A 401 -3.88 25.62 2.53
N VAL A 402 -3.47 24.58 1.82
CA VAL A 402 -4.22 24.07 0.66
C VAL A 402 -5.57 23.53 1.10
N PHE A 403 -5.61 22.66 2.11
CA PHE A 403 -6.87 22.07 2.60
C PHE A 403 -7.78 23.04 3.39
N SER A 404 -7.32 24.26 3.68
CA SER A 404 -8.23 25.31 4.16
C SER A 404 -9.10 25.89 3.03
N LYS A 405 -8.77 25.63 1.75
CA LYS A 405 -9.45 26.17 0.57
C LYS A 405 -10.02 25.10 -0.36
N TYR A 406 -9.44 23.91 -0.33
CA TYR A 406 -9.77 22.80 -1.22
C TYR A 406 -10.13 21.54 -0.44
N ASP A 407 -11.04 20.75 -0.98
CA ASP A 407 -11.47 19.47 -0.39
C ASP A 407 -10.52 18.33 -0.74
N LEU A 408 -9.97 18.38 -1.97
CA LEU A 408 -9.15 17.32 -2.54
C LEU A 408 -7.95 17.90 -3.31
N ILE A 409 -6.88 17.10 -3.38
CA ILE A 409 -5.77 17.32 -4.31
C ILE A 409 -5.72 16.12 -5.25
N LEU A 410 -5.61 16.37 -6.56
CA LEU A 410 -5.43 15.35 -7.59
C LEU A 410 -4.04 15.43 -8.20
N SER A 411 -3.48 14.28 -8.53
CA SER A 411 -2.21 14.17 -9.28
C SER A 411 -2.17 12.85 -10.06
N PRO A 412 -1.27 12.71 -11.06
CA PRO A 412 -0.85 11.38 -11.47
C PRO A 412 -0.42 10.57 -10.25
N THR A 413 -0.65 9.25 -10.23
CA THR A 413 -0.09 8.39 -9.16
C THR A 413 1.41 8.26 -9.36
N VAL A 414 1.82 7.98 -10.58
CA VAL A 414 3.22 7.81 -10.99
C VAL A 414 3.46 8.45 -12.37
N PRO A 415 4.72 8.73 -12.75
CA PRO A 415 5.00 9.44 -13.99
C PRO A 415 4.88 8.58 -15.25
N THR A 416 4.95 7.24 -15.16
CA THR A 416 4.94 6.31 -16.29
C THR A 416 4.04 5.12 -16.00
N THR A 417 3.71 4.32 -17.02
CA THR A 417 3.12 2.98 -16.81
C THR A 417 4.19 1.98 -16.38
N ALA A 418 3.78 0.75 -16.03
CA ALA A 418 4.71 -0.32 -15.69
C ALA A 418 5.75 -0.53 -16.81
N PHE A 419 7.02 -0.54 -16.42
CA PHE A 419 8.19 -0.74 -17.28
C PHE A 419 8.66 -2.20 -17.26
N GLY A 420 9.62 -2.57 -18.11
CA GLY A 420 10.14 -3.93 -18.21
C GLY A 420 10.99 -4.35 -17.02
N LEU A 421 10.96 -5.63 -16.67
CA LEU A 421 11.86 -6.21 -15.66
C LEU A 421 13.33 -5.98 -16.06
N GLY A 422 14.12 -5.45 -15.13
CA GLY A 422 15.55 -5.14 -15.33
C GLY A 422 15.82 -3.82 -16.06
N GLU A 423 14.82 -3.11 -16.58
CA GLU A 423 15.04 -1.87 -17.34
C GLU A 423 15.56 -0.72 -16.48
N ASN A 424 15.11 -0.59 -15.21
CA ASN A 424 15.50 0.53 -14.33
C ASN A 424 16.78 0.29 -13.51
N ASN A 425 17.56 -0.73 -13.82
CA ASN A 425 18.85 -0.96 -13.16
C ASN A 425 19.96 0.04 -13.57
N HIS A 426 19.63 1.04 -14.40
CA HIS A 426 20.63 1.89 -15.04
C HIS A 426 20.85 3.27 -14.39
N SER A 427 19.90 3.76 -13.57
CA SER A 427 20.10 5.06 -12.91
C SER A 427 19.31 5.17 -11.59
N ALA A 428 20.02 5.51 -10.50
CA ALA A 428 19.39 5.84 -9.23
C ALA A 428 18.37 7.01 -9.36
N THR A 429 18.60 7.91 -10.33
CA THR A 429 17.75 9.06 -10.59
C THR A 429 16.37 8.65 -11.13
N GLU A 430 16.29 7.64 -11.98
CA GLU A 430 15.01 7.14 -12.52
C GLU A 430 14.17 6.42 -11.46
N MET A 431 14.82 5.64 -10.59
CA MET A 431 14.15 5.06 -9.41
C MET A 431 13.57 6.13 -8.48
N PHE A 432 14.31 7.24 -8.28
CA PHE A 432 13.83 8.36 -7.46
C PHE A 432 12.63 9.07 -8.08
N LEU A 433 12.58 9.16 -9.42
CA LEU A 433 11.44 9.79 -10.09
C LEU A 433 10.15 8.98 -10.00
N ALA A 434 10.22 7.66 -9.87
CA ALA A 434 9.04 6.82 -9.69
C ALA A 434 8.21 7.20 -8.45
N ASP A 435 8.85 7.69 -7.39
CA ASP A 435 8.22 8.05 -6.12
C ASP A 435 7.81 9.54 -6.03
N ILE A 436 8.10 10.35 -7.05
CA ILE A 436 8.00 11.82 -6.95
C ILE A 436 6.61 12.34 -6.58
N TYR A 437 5.54 11.66 -6.98
CA TYR A 437 4.18 12.09 -6.67
C TYR A 437 3.59 11.42 -5.43
N THR A 438 4.08 10.24 -5.08
CA THR A 438 3.51 9.46 -3.97
C THR A 438 4.07 9.84 -2.61
N VAL A 439 5.36 10.18 -2.52
CA VAL A 439 6.03 10.48 -1.23
C VAL A 439 5.45 11.70 -0.51
N TYR A 440 4.81 12.63 -1.23
CA TYR A 440 4.18 13.80 -0.64
C TYR A 440 3.18 13.41 0.45
N ALA A 441 2.27 12.49 0.16
CA ALA A 441 1.24 12.06 1.10
C ALA A 441 1.82 11.39 2.37
N ASN A 442 2.99 10.75 2.26
CA ASN A 442 3.67 10.15 3.42
C ASN A 442 4.44 11.21 4.22
N LEU A 443 5.12 12.16 3.55
CA LEU A 443 5.83 13.27 4.20
C LEU A 443 4.90 14.09 5.10
N VAL A 444 3.65 14.31 4.67
CA VAL A 444 2.68 15.13 5.40
C VAL A 444 1.63 14.32 6.16
N GLY A 445 1.62 12.99 6.04
CA GLY A 445 0.77 12.08 6.81
C GLY A 445 -0.72 12.04 6.40
N ILE A 446 -1.10 12.62 5.25
CA ILE A 446 -2.49 12.66 4.76
C ILE A 446 -2.91 11.35 4.10
N PRO A 447 -4.24 11.03 4.05
CA PRO A 447 -4.73 9.87 3.33
C PRO A 447 -4.64 10.09 1.81
N ALA A 448 -4.37 9.02 1.08
CA ALA A 448 -4.29 9.02 -0.38
C ALA A 448 -4.74 7.67 -0.95
N ILE A 449 -5.29 7.71 -2.16
CA ILE A 449 -5.75 6.52 -2.87
C ILE A 449 -5.35 6.62 -4.35
N SER A 450 -4.92 5.50 -4.92
CA SER A 450 -4.81 5.34 -6.38
C SER A 450 -6.06 4.62 -6.89
N ILE A 451 -6.72 5.20 -7.89
CA ILE A 451 -7.91 4.62 -8.52
C ILE A 451 -7.62 4.37 -10.00
N PRO A 452 -7.87 3.15 -10.53
CA PRO A 452 -7.50 2.75 -11.89
C PRO A 452 -8.53 3.28 -12.91
N LEU A 453 -8.37 4.49 -13.39
CA LEU A 453 -9.34 5.13 -14.30
C LEU A 453 -9.02 4.95 -15.78
N PHE A 454 -7.75 4.75 -16.14
CA PHE A 454 -7.29 4.86 -17.53
C PHE A 454 -6.55 3.61 -17.99
N THR A 455 -6.45 3.46 -19.31
CA THR A 455 -5.58 2.50 -19.99
C THR A 455 -4.71 3.27 -20.97
N HIS A 456 -3.41 3.04 -20.95
CA HIS A 456 -2.44 3.64 -21.88
C HIS A 456 -2.46 2.90 -23.22
N SER A 457 -2.01 3.56 -24.30
CA SER A 457 -1.94 2.96 -25.65
C SER A 457 -1.08 1.70 -25.74
N ASN A 458 -0.13 1.52 -24.79
CA ASN A 458 0.67 0.28 -24.66
C ASN A 458 -0.08 -0.87 -23.97
N GLY A 459 -1.37 -0.71 -23.66
CA GLY A 459 -2.21 -1.72 -23.00
C GLY A 459 -2.11 -1.76 -21.47
N MET A 460 -1.18 -1.03 -20.85
CA MET A 460 -1.03 -1.01 -19.41
C MET A 460 -2.01 -0.04 -18.74
N PRO A 461 -2.52 -0.37 -17.54
CA PRO A 461 -3.36 0.55 -16.80
C PRO A 461 -2.53 1.68 -16.20
N PHE A 462 -3.21 2.78 -15.89
CA PHE A 462 -2.75 3.82 -15.00
C PHE A 462 -3.92 4.52 -14.32
N GLY A 463 -3.67 5.20 -13.22
CA GLY A 463 -4.70 5.75 -12.38
C GLY A 463 -4.52 7.22 -12.05
N LEU A 464 -5.42 7.64 -11.19
CA LEU A 464 -5.41 8.96 -10.60
C LEU A 464 -5.16 8.82 -9.10
N GLN A 465 -4.21 9.58 -8.56
CA GLN A 465 -4.04 9.73 -7.14
C GLN A 465 -4.98 10.82 -6.62
N VAL A 466 -5.79 10.47 -5.63
CA VAL A 466 -6.65 11.38 -4.90
C VAL A 466 -6.13 11.51 -3.47
N MET A 467 -6.04 12.72 -2.96
CA MET A 467 -5.59 13.05 -1.60
C MET A 467 -6.59 13.96 -0.92
N SER A 468 -6.76 13.83 0.39
CA SER A 468 -7.60 14.71 1.21
C SER A 468 -6.91 15.11 2.51
N ALA A 469 -7.51 16.00 3.27
CA ALA A 469 -7.02 16.39 4.58
C ALA A 469 -6.90 15.18 5.52
N SER A 470 -5.99 15.26 6.49
CA SER A 470 -5.80 14.20 7.50
C SER A 470 -7.12 13.82 8.17
N PHE A 471 -7.38 12.52 8.25
CA PHE A 471 -8.60 11.92 8.80
C PHE A 471 -9.90 12.25 8.04
N ASN A 472 -9.81 12.74 6.79
CA ASN A 472 -10.96 12.91 5.90
C ASN A 472 -11.08 11.79 4.88
N GLU A 473 -10.90 10.53 5.30
CA GLU A 473 -11.08 9.36 4.44
C GLU A 473 -12.49 9.28 3.85
N VAL A 474 -13.52 9.79 4.55
CA VAL A 474 -14.90 9.83 4.03
C VAL A 474 -14.99 10.67 2.76
N GLY A 475 -14.39 11.87 2.75
CA GLY A 475 -14.35 12.73 1.56
C GLY A 475 -13.58 12.11 0.42
N LEU A 476 -12.40 11.55 0.73
CA LEU A 476 -11.54 10.82 -0.21
C LEU A 476 -12.28 9.67 -0.91
N LEU A 477 -12.86 8.77 -0.11
CA LEU A 477 -13.48 7.55 -0.58
C LEU A 477 -14.82 7.80 -1.28
N SER A 478 -15.61 8.78 -0.83
CA SER A 478 -16.86 9.18 -1.52
C SER A 478 -16.58 9.68 -2.92
N PHE A 479 -15.60 10.59 -3.10
CA PHE A 479 -15.20 11.05 -4.42
C PHE A 479 -14.66 9.91 -5.28
N SER A 480 -13.76 9.10 -4.75
CA SER A 480 -13.16 7.98 -5.48
C SER A 480 -14.20 6.97 -5.95
N LYS A 481 -15.20 6.66 -5.11
CA LYS A 481 -16.31 5.77 -5.47
C LYS A 481 -17.16 6.35 -6.60
N GLU A 482 -17.51 7.62 -6.50
CA GLU A 482 -18.25 8.33 -7.56
C GLU A 482 -17.51 8.27 -8.90
N GLN A 483 -16.19 8.52 -8.91
CA GLN A 483 -15.41 8.49 -10.14
C GLN A 483 -15.30 7.08 -10.73
N MET A 484 -15.17 6.05 -9.89
CA MET A 484 -15.11 4.67 -10.39
C MET A 484 -16.45 4.16 -10.93
N LEU A 485 -17.58 4.63 -10.39
CA LEU A 485 -18.91 4.31 -10.92
C LEU A 485 -19.16 4.96 -12.30
N ASN A 486 -18.54 6.10 -12.54
CA ASN A 486 -18.65 6.86 -13.79
C ASN A 486 -17.56 6.50 -14.82
N LYS A 487 -16.76 5.47 -14.55
CA LYS A 487 -15.77 4.95 -15.50
C LYS A 487 -16.52 4.29 -16.66
N VAL A 488 -16.43 4.92 -17.83
CA VAL A 488 -17.01 4.42 -19.10
C VAL A 488 -15.98 3.53 -19.82
#